data_f7c6e2d6d3ea244913ea324e22a0e9b3
#
_entry.id   f7c6e2d6d3ea244913ea324e22a0e9b3
#
_cell.length_a   1.000
_cell.length_b   1.000
_cell.length_c   1.000
_cell.angle_alpha   90.00
_cell.angle_beta   90.00
_cell.angle_gamma   90.00
#
_symmetry.space_group_name_H-M   'P 1'
#
loop_
_entity.id
_entity.type
_entity.pdbx_description
1 polymer ?
#
loop_
_entity_poly.entity_id
_entity_poly.type
_entity_poly.pdbx_seq_one_letter_code
_entity_poly.pdbx_strand_id
1 'polypeptide(L)'
;TGINGSGMHLNMSLFKDGTNIFDDPDGLKGLSDTALYFLGGVLHHAKAITAVANPTINSFKRLVPGYEAPTYVAWSTSNRTPLVRVPAGRGKLTRLELRSGDPTANPYIAIAAALAAGIDGIQNKIMAPAPVERNIYKMTADERKAANITELPASLSEAIDDLNNDEVITRALGSYFVDKFTELKQQEIDAYRTNVTDWEHKEYFDD
;
A
#
# COMPACT_ATOMS: atom_id res chain seq x y z
N THR A 1 -5.09 -21.55 4.13
CA THR A 1 -4.71 -21.63 2.70
C THR A 1 -5.96 -21.78 1.85
N GLY A 2 -6.00 -21.09 0.69
CA GLY A 2 -7.15 -21.13 -0.22
C GLY A 2 -8.35 -20.27 0.17
N ILE A 3 -8.25 -19.46 1.21
CA ILE A 3 -9.27 -18.50 1.64
C ILE A 3 -8.65 -17.12 1.83
N ASN A 4 -9.50 -16.07 1.82
CA ASN A 4 -9.06 -14.70 2.04
C ASN A 4 -8.53 -14.50 3.46
N GLY A 5 -7.49 -13.69 3.60
CA GLY A 5 -6.95 -13.27 4.89
C GLY A 5 -7.67 -12.03 5.44
N SER A 6 -7.26 -11.59 6.63
CA SER A 6 -7.71 -10.33 7.23
C SER A 6 -6.91 -9.14 6.66
N GLY A 7 -7.54 -7.97 6.56
CA GLY A 7 -6.90 -6.71 6.16
C GLY A 7 -7.20 -5.59 7.15
N MET A 8 -6.27 -4.66 7.30
CA MET A 8 -6.43 -3.41 8.03
C MET A 8 -6.46 -2.25 7.04
N HIS A 9 -7.66 -1.81 6.66
CA HIS A 9 -7.79 -0.69 5.73
C HIS A 9 -7.66 0.64 6.47
N LEU A 10 -6.80 1.52 5.97
CA LEU A 10 -6.66 2.89 6.49
C LEU A 10 -7.55 3.84 5.69
N ASN A 11 -8.54 4.43 6.37
CA ASN A 11 -9.38 5.47 5.81
C ASN A 11 -8.83 6.84 6.23
N MET A 12 -8.53 7.70 5.25
CA MET A 12 -7.86 8.96 5.46
C MET A 12 -8.62 10.12 4.81
N SER A 13 -8.74 11.23 5.52
CA SER A 13 -9.21 12.51 5.03
C SER A 13 -8.55 13.64 5.82
N LEU A 14 -8.44 14.82 5.22
CA LEU A 14 -7.93 16.01 5.90
C LEU A 14 -9.03 17.05 6.07
N PHE A 15 -9.03 17.69 7.24
CA PHE A 15 -9.97 18.73 7.57
C PHE A 15 -9.24 20.03 7.91
N LYS A 16 -9.78 21.16 7.44
CA LYS A 16 -9.35 22.50 7.82
C LYS A 16 -10.59 23.29 8.23
N ASP A 17 -10.56 23.87 9.43
CA ASP A 17 -11.66 24.68 9.97
C ASP A 17 -13.04 23.99 9.87
N GLY A 18 -13.06 22.67 10.16
CA GLY A 18 -14.28 21.86 10.12
C GLY A 18 -14.75 21.43 8.72
N THR A 19 -14.04 21.84 7.66
CA THR A 19 -14.34 21.50 6.27
C THR A 19 -13.39 20.39 5.80
N ASN A 20 -13.94 19.36 5.15
CA ASN A 20 -13.17 18.31 4.50
C ASN A 20 -12.50 18.85 3.25
N ILE A 21 -11.18 19.06 3.28
CA ILE A 21 -10.43 19.64 2.15
C ILE A 21 -10.10 18.63 1.04
N PHE A 22 -10.52 17.37 1.20
CA PHE A 22 -10.45 16.38 0.12
C PHE A 22 -11.65 16.45 -0.82
N ASP A 23 -12.75 17.07 -0.38
CA ASP A 23 -13.98 17.18 -1.18
C ASP A 23 -13.92 18.34 -2.15
N ASP A 24 -14.25 18.07 -3.40
CA ASP A 24 -14.52 19.05 -4.45
C ASP A 24 -15.51 18.46 -5.44
N PRO A 25 -16.80 18.88 -5.41
CA PRO A 25 -17.82 18.33 -6.31
C PRO A 25 -17.49 18.50 -7.80
N ASP A 26 -16.73 19.54 -8.16
CA ASP A 26 -16.34 19.85 -9.54
C ASP A 26 -15.01 19.19 -9.94
N GLY A 27 -14.29 18.62 -8.95
CA GLY A 27 -13.00 17.98 -9.16
C GLY A 27 -13.10 16.57 -9.75
N LEU A 28 -11.95 16.02 -10.15
CA LEU A 28 -11.86 14.66 -10.71
C LEU A 28 -12.43 13.63 -9.71
N LYS A 29 -13.51 12.96 -10.10
CA LYS A 29 -14.21 11.97 -9.24
C LYS A 29 -14.71 12.56 -7.90
N GLY A 30 -14.95 13.86 -7.83
CA GLY A 30 -15.36 14.56 -6.60
C GLY A 30 -14.23 14.75 -5.58
N LEU A 31 -12.99 14.79 -6.06
CA LEU A 31 -11.78 15.01 -5.27
C LEU A 31 -11.15 16.35 -5.59
N SER A 32 -10.72 17.06 -4.56
CA SER A 32 -9.92 18.28 -4.70
C SER A 32 -8.50 17.96 -5.18
N ASP A 33 -7.79 18.98 -5.70
CA ASP A 33 -6.35 18.86 -6.00
C ASP A 33 -5.55 18.43 -4.77
N THR A 34 -5.91 18.88 -3.57
CA THR A 34 -5.28 18.45 -2.31
C THR A 34 -5.43 16.94 -2.11
N ALA A 35 -6.61 16.39 -2.37
CA ALA A 35 -6.84 14.95 -2.28
C ALA A 35 -6.06 14.18 -3.35
N LEU A 36 -6.00 14.71 -4.58
CA LEU A 36 -5.25 14.09 -5.67
C LEU A 36 -3.73 14.14 -5.44
N TYR A 37 -3.20 15.20 -4.85
CA TYR A 37 -1.80 15.27 -4.44
C TYR A 37 -1.50 14.31 -3.29
N PHE A 38 -2.34 14.28 -2.26
CA PHE A 38 -2.19 13.32 -1.16
C PHE A 38 -2.20 11.87 -1.67
N LEU A 39 -3.15 11.55 -2.54
CA LEU A 39 -3.26 10.25 -3.19
C LEU A 39 -2.01 9.93 -4.03
N GLY A 40 -1.52 10.91 -4.78
CA GLY A 40 -0.30 10.79 -5.58
C GLY A 40 0.92 10.42 -4.71
N GLY A 41 1.08 11.10 -3.57
CA GLY A 41 2.12 10.79 -2.60
C GLY A 41 1.99 9.38 -2.01
N VAL A 42 0.78 8.99 -1.59
CA VAL A 42 0.53 7.62 -1.08
C VAL A 42 0.87 6.55 -2.12
N LEU A 43 0.54 6.77 -3.39
CA LEU A 43 0.86 5.84 -4.47
C LEU A 43 2.37 5.85 -4.79
N HIS A 44 3.03 7.00 -4.74
CA HIS A 44 4.46 7.14 -4.99
C HIS A 44 5.30 6.35 -3.97
N HIS A 45 4.96 6.46 -2.69
CA HIS A 45 5.65 5.80 -1.59
C HIS A 45 5.04 4.44 -1.20
N ALA A 46 4.13 3.90 -2.00
CA ALA A 46 3.36 2.70 -1.67
C ALA A 46 4.22 1.48 -1.34
N LYS A 47 5.34 1.31 -2.04
CA LYS A 47 6.24 0.18 -1.83
C LYS A 47 6.94 0.26 -0.45
N ALA A 48 7.44 1.42 -0.09
CA ALA A 48 8.04 1.66 1.23
C ALA A 48 7.01 1.53 2.37
N ILE A 49 5.79 2.08 2.18
CA ILE A 49 4.69 1.90 3.14
C ILE A 49 4.39 0.41 3.36
N THR A 50 4.53 -0.42 2.33
CA THR A 50 4.23 -1.86 2.39
C THR A 50 5.09 -2.56 3.45
N ALA A 51 6.34 -2.18 3.66
CA ALA A 51 7.22 -2.76 4.68
C ALA A 51 6.62 -2.66 6.10
N VAL A 52 6.12 -1.49 6.47
CA VAL A 52 5.59 -1.22 7.82
C VAL A 52 4.10 -1.55 7.94
N ALA A 53 3.37 -1.54 6.84
CA ALA A 53 1.95 -1.91 6.79
C ALA A 53 1.73 -3.43 6.62
N ASN A 54 2.75 -4.19 6.23
CA ASN A 54 2.73 -5.65 6.04
C ASN A 54 4.03 -6.26 6.61
N PRO A 55 4.22 -6.20 7.96
CA PRO A 55 5.53 -6.35 8.58
C PRO A 55 5.96 -7.80 8.84
N THR A 56 5.28 -8.79 8.27
CA THR A 56 5.61 -10.20 8.49
C THR A 56 5.73 -10.97 7.17
N ILE A 57 6.46 -12.09 7.18
CA ILE A 57 6.53 -12.99 6.03
C ILE A 57 5.13 -13.47 5.62
N ASN A 58 4.25 -13.71 6.61
CA ASN A 58 2.87 -14.12 6.34
C ASN A 58 2.02 -13.02 5.67
N SER A 59 2.35 -11.75 5.86
CA SER A 59 1.65 -10.65 5.19
C SER A 59 1.70 -10.80 3.67
N PHE A 60 2.83 -11.27 3.12
CA PHE A 60 3.03 -11.47 1.68
C PHE A 60 2.36 -12.73 1.12
N LYS A 61 1.93 -13.66 1.98
CA LYS A 61 1.04 -14.76 1.57
C LYS A 61 -0.40 -14.29 1.31
N ARG A 62 -0.76 -13.10 1.82
CA ARG A 62 -2.02 -12.41 1.54
C ARG A 62 -1.90 -11.54 0.27
N LEU A 63 -0.77 -10.87 0.07
CA LEU A 63 -0.52 -9.97 -1.07
C LEU A 63 -0.16 -10.76 -2.33
N VAL A 64 -1.09 -11.57 -2.81
CA VAL A 64 -0.93 -12.37 -4.03
C VAL A 64 -1.99 -11.99 -5.06
N PRO A 65 -1.63 -11.90 -6.37
CA PRO A 65 -2.58 -11.57 -7.42
C PRO A 65 -3.75 -12.57 -7.49
N GLY A 66 -4.95 -12.06 -7.78
CA GLY A 66 -6.15 -12.91 -7.96
C GLY A 66 -7.00 -13.11 -6.70
N TYR A 67 -6.55 -12.64 -5.55
CA TYR A 67 -7.33 -12.56 -4.31
C TYR A 67 -7.82 -11.14 -4.02
N GLU A 68 -8.44 -10.91 -2.86
CA GLU A 68 -9.03 -9.60 -2.54
C GLU A 68 -8.03 -8.54 -2.10
N ALA A 69 -6.85 -8.92 -1.63
CA ALA A 69 -5.81 -7.97 -1.25
C ALA A 69 -5.19 -7.34 -2.51
N PRO A 70 -5.03 -6.01 -2.54
CA PRO A 70 -4.46 -5.33 -3.70
C PRO A 70 -2.96 -5.55 -3.78
N THR A 71 -2.47 -5.85 -4.98
CA THR A 71 -1.04 -6.01 -5.28
C THR A 71 -0.54 -4.98 -6.30
N TYR A 72 -1.42 -4.15 -6.85
CA TYR A 72 -1.11 -3.17 -7.89
C TYR A 72 -1.25 -1.74 -7.38
N VAL A 73 -0.23 -0.92 -7.64
CA VAL A 73 -0.18 0.51 -7.29
C VAL A 73 -1.06 1.29 -8.26
N ALA A 74 -2.32 1.44 -7.91
CA ALA A 74 -3.33 2.15 -8.66
C ALA A 74 -4.45 2.61 -7.72
N TRP A 75 -5.40 3.40 -8.24
CA TRP A 75 -6.58 3.80 -7.50
C TRP A 75 -7.85 3.76 -8.36
N SER A 76 -9.02 3.69 -7.70
CA SER A 76 -10.33 3.67 -8.36
C SER A 76 -11.44 4.12 -7.43
N THR A 77 -12.59 4.52 -8.00
CA THR A 77 -13.83 4.79 -7.26
C THR A 77 -14.77 3.59 -7.19
N SER A 78 -14.72 2.68 -8.16
CA SER A 78 -15.67 1.58 -8.31
C SER A 78 -15.03 0.19 -8.20
N ASN A 79 -13.75 0.08 -8.48
CA ASN A 79 -13.00 -1.17 -8.51
C ASN A 79 -12.38 -1.49 -7.14
N ARG A 80 -12.31 -2.77 -6.77
CA ARG A 80 -11.68 -3.25 -5.52
C ARG A 80 -10.28 -3.83 -5.71
N THR A 81 -9.79 -3.91 -6.95
CA THR A 81 -8.46 -4.48 -7.24
C THR A 81 -7.29 -3.50 -7.00
N PRO A 82 -7.45 -2.14 -7.09
CA PRO A 82 -6.36 -1.22 -6.82
C PRO A 82 -6.02 -1.08 -5.34
N LEU A 83 -4.81 -0.57 -5.10
CA LEU A 83 -4.26 -0.27 -3.79
C LEU A 83 -5.11 0.73 -3.00
N VAL A 84 -5.53 1.82 -3.65
CA VAL A 84 -6.36 2.83 -3.02
C VAL A 84 -7.74 2.88 -3.66
N ARG A 85 -8.77 2.81 -2.84
CA ARG A 85 -10.15 3.02 -3.23
C ARG A 85 -10.63 4.38 -2.71
N VAL A 86 -11.42 5.08 -3.54
CA VAL A 86 -12.18 6.26 -3.13
C VAL A 86 -13.63 5.85 -2.93
N PRO A 87 -14.10 5.67 -1.68
CA PRO A 87 -15.49 5.30 -1.40
C PRO A 87 -16.49 6.30 -1.96
N ALA A 88 -17.77 5.88 -2.14
CA ALA A 88 -18.80 6.70 -2.77
C ALA A 88 -19.25 7.93 -1.97
N GLY A 89 -19.02 7.95 -0.64
CA GLY A 89 -19.35 9.11 0.20
C GLY A 89 -18.60 10.37 -0.24
N ARG A 90 -19.31 11.50 -0.24
CA ARG A 90 -18.79 12.84 -0.59
C ARG A 90 -19.10 13.85 0.51
N GLY A 91 -18.62 15.07 0.37
CA GLY A 91 -18.71 16.11 1.39
C GLY A 91 -17.85 15.71 2.60
N LYS A 92 -18.43 15.68 3.79
CA LYS A 92 -17.75 15.26 5.01
C LYS A 92 -17.26 13.81 4.99
N LEU A 93 -17.78 12.98 4.09
CA LEU A 93 -17.45 11.56 3.98
C LEU A 93 -16.39 11.26 2.89
N THR A 94 -15.94 12.28 2.15
CA THR A 94 -14.88 12.13 1.13
C THR A 94 -13.59 11.68 1.80
N ARG A 95 -13.06 10.54 1.33
CA ARG A 95 -11.89 9.91 1.91
C ARG A 95 -11.18 8.99 0.92
N LEU A 96 -9.95 8.67 1.24
CA LEU A 96 -9.13 7.66 0.56
C LEU A 96 -9.03 6.44 1.46
N GLU A 97 -9.16 5.25 0.91
CA GLU A 97 -9.04 3.97 1.60
C GLU A 97 -7.81 3.22 1.08
N LEU A 98 -6.72 3.21 1.83
CA LEU A 98 -5.54 2.38 1.57
C LEU A 98 -5.82 0.95 2.02
N ARG A 99 -5.69 -0.04 1.13
CA ARG A 99 -6.27 -1.37 1.30
C ARG A 99 -5.28 -2.51 1.49
N SER A 100 -3.97 -2.24 1.34
CA SER A 100 -2.94 -3.29 1.43
C SER A 100 -2.63 -3.72 2.87
N GLY A 101 -2.88 -2.87 3.87
CA GLY A 101 -2.42 -3.09 5.25
C GLY A 101 -2.87 -4.41 5.87
N ASP A 102 -2.00 -4.99 6.67
CA ASP A 102 -2.17 -6.23 7.42
C ASP A 102 -2.51 -5.92 8.89
N PRO A 103 -3.43 -6.65 9.55
CA PRO A 103 -3.75 -6.42 10.96
C PRO A 103 -2.59 -6.64 11.94
N THR A 104 -1.50 -7.28 11.51
CA THR A 104 -0.27 -7.44 12.33
C THR A 104 0.59 -6.18 12.34
N ALA A 105 0.30 -5.19 11.47
CA ALA A 105 1.02 -3.93 11.47
C ALA A 105 0.79 -3.14 12.76
N ASN A 106 1.83 -2.45 13.22
CA ASN A 106 1.66 -1.41 14.23
C ASN A 106 0.87 -0.24 13.62
N PRO A 107 -0.37 0.05 14.07
CA PRO A 107 -1.22 1.07 13.45
C PRO A 107 -0.60 2.46 13.51
N TYR A 108 0.14 2.79 14.57
CA TYR A 108 0.80 4.10 14.71
C TYR A 108 1.85 4.31 13.63
N ILE A 109 2.66 3.29 13.35
CA ILE A 109 3.72 3.36 12.33
C ILE A 109 3.12 3.36 10.92
N ALA A 110 2.14 2.49 10.66
CA ALA A 110 1.47 2.44 9.36
C ALA A 110 0.75 3.76 9.03
N ILE A 111 0.06 4.36 10.01
CA ILE A 111 -0.60 5.66 9.85
C ILE A 111 0.44 6.78 9.65
N ALA A 112 1.53 6.79 10.42
CA ALA A 112 2.58 7.79 10.28
C ALA A 112 3.21 7.75 8.88
N ALA A 113 3.53 6.56 8.36
CA ALA A 113 4.08 6.38 7.02
C ALA A 113 3.09 6.85 5.92
N ALA A 114 1.82 6.44 6.01
CA ALA A 114 0.80 6.84 5.04
C ALA A 114 0.53 8.36 5.07
N LEU A 115 0.55 8.98 6.26
CA LEU A 115 0.39 10.43 6.42
C LEU A 115 1.59 11.19 5.85
N ALA A 116 2.82 10.73 6.15
CA ALA A 116 4.04 11.34 5.62
C ALA A 116 4.06 11.32 4.09
N ALA A 117 3.71 10.17 3.49
CA ALA A 117 3.58 10.02 2.05
C ALA A 117 2.56 10.99 1.44
N GLY A 118 1.38 11.09 2.06
CA GLY A 118 0.34 12.01 1.59
C GLY A 118 0.74 13.47 1.72
N ILE A 119 1.42 13.86 2.80
CA ILE A 119 1.93 15.23 3.00
C ILE A 119 3.01 15.55 1.98
N ASP A 120 3.93 14.61 1.71
CA ASP A 120 4.94 14.77 0.66
C ASP A 120 4.28 15.02 -0.70
N GLY A 121 3.25 14.23 -1.02
CA GLY A 121 2.46 14.42 -2.23
C GLY A 121 1.85 15.82 -2.35
N ILE A 122 1.32 16.38 -1.27
CA ILE A 122 0.78 17.76 -1.24
C ILE A 122 1.92 18.78 -1.40
N GLN A 123 3.01 18.65 -0.65
CA GLN A 123 4.12 19.60 -0.67
C GLN A 123 4.82 19.67 -2.03
N ASN A 124 5.01 18.51 -2.67
CA ASN A 124 5.67 18.39 -3.97
C ASN A 124 4.71 18.35 -5.15
N LYS A 125 3.39 18.50 -4.92
CA LYS A 125 2.33 18.46 -5.94
C LYS A 125 2.41 17.21 -6.80
N ILE A 126 2.62 16.05 -6.19
CA ILE A 126 2.66 14.75 -6.86
C ILE A 126 1.23 14.39 -7.26
N MET A 127 0.90 14.61 -8.54
CA MET A 127 -0.45 14.34 -9.03
C MET A 127 -0.70 12.83 -9.12
N ALA A 128 -1.85 12.39 -8.60
CA ALA A 128 -2.29 11.02 -8.78
C ALA A 128 -2.47 10.68 -10.27
N PRO A 129 -2.09 9.47 -10.71
CA PRO A 129 -2.34 9.02 -12.08
C PRO A 129 -3.85 8.91 -12.36
N ALA A 130 -4.22 8.67 -13.61
CA ALA A 130 -5.62 8.42 -13.97
C ALA A 130 -6.19 7.21 -13.20
N PRO A 131 -7.48 7.26 -12.78
CA PRO A 131 -8.12 6.15 -12.09
C PRO A 131 -8.27 4.92 -12.99
N VAL A 132 -8.09 3.72 -12.42
CA VAL A 132 -8.22 2.46 -13.13
C VAL A 132 -9.56 1.82 -12.77
N GLU A 133 -10.57 2.00 -13.64
CA GLU A 133 -11.93 1.55 -13.37
C GLU A 133 -12.21 0.10 -13.84
N ARG A 134 -11.28 -0.52 -14.58
CA ARG A 134 -11.36 -1.93 -14.99
C ARG A 134 -10.63 -2.85 -14.02
N ASN A 135 -10.99 -4.11 -14.01
CA ASN A 135 -10.31 -5.13 -13.20
C ASN A 135 -8.86 -5.31 -13.64
N ILE A 136 -7.90 -4.92 -12.79
CA ILE A 136 -6.47 -4.95 -13.10
C ILE A 136 -5.96 -6.38 -13.32
N TYR A 137 -6.51 -7.38 -12.63
CA TYR A 137 -6.13 -8.79 -12.80
C TYR A 137 -6.44 -9.35 -14.18
N LYS A 138 -7.36 -8.69 -14.92
CA LYS A 138 -7.69 -9.07 -16.32
C LYS A 138 -6.86 -8.32 -17.37
N MET A 139 -6.00 -7.38 -16.93
CA MET A 139 -5.11 -6.63 -17.82
C MET A 139 -3.87 -7.48 -18.13
N THR A 140 -3.41 -7.42 -19.37
CA THR A 140 -2.11 -7.97 -19.76
C THR A 140 -0.95 -7.19 -19.13
N ALA A 141 0.25 -7.77 -19.13
CA ALA A 141 1.44 -7.07 -18.64
C ALA A 141 1.70 -5.78 -19.44
N ASP A 142 1.52 -5.82 -20.76
CA ASP A 142 1.71 -4.65 -21.63
C ASP A 142 0.69 -3.54 -21.35
N GLU A 143 -0.56 -3.90 -21.10
CA GLU A 143 -1.60 -2.94 -20.73
C GLU A 143 -1.32 -2.29 -19.37
N ARG A 144 -0.85 -3.06 -18.37
CA ARG A 144 -0.42 -2.51 -17.08
C ARG A 144 0.77 -1.56 -17.24
N LYS A 145 1.77 -1.96 -18.02
CA LYS A 145 2.93 -1.13 -18.33
C LYS A 145 2.55 0.17 -19.04
N ALA A 146 1.68 0.11 -20.03
CA ALA A 146 1.17 1.30 -20.75
C ALA A 146 0.39 2.25 -19.84
N ALA A 147 -0.28 1.73 -18.80
CA ALA A 147 -1.00 2.49 -17.79
C ALA A 147 -0.10 2.93 -16.61
N ASN A 148 1.21 2.67 -16.64
CA ASN A 148 2.16 2.91 -15.54
C ASN A 148 1.72 2.27 -14.20
N ILE A 149 1.06 1.13 -14.25
CA ILE A 149 0.65 0.38 -13.07
C ILE A 149 1.82 -0.52 -12.65
N THR A 150 2.42 -0.22 -11.50
CA THR A 150 3.47 -1.04 -10.89
C THR A 150 2.89 -2.00 -9.86
N GLU A 151 3.68 -2.96 -9.43
CA GLU A 151 3.31 -3.93 -8.40
C GLU A 151 3.91 -3.54 -7.05
N LEU A 152 3.21 -3.91 -5.96
CA LEU A 152 3.77 -3.87 -4.63
C LEU A 152 4.87 -4.93 -4.50
N PRO A 153 5.78 -4.80 -3.51
CA PRO A 153 6.76 -5.85 -3.21
C PRO A 153 6.08 -7.21 -3.03
N ALA A 154 6.68 -8.25 -3.55
CA ALA A 154 6.18 -9.62 -3.44
C ALA A 154 6.68 -10.35 -2.18
N SER A 155 7.64 -9.76 -1.46
CA SER A 155 8.26 -10.33 -0.26
C SER A 155 8.58 -9.27 0.77
N LEU A 156 8.77 -9.70 2.03
CA LEU A 156 9.23 -8.81 3.10
C LEU A 156 10.62 -8.24 2.80
N SER A 157 11.50 -9.02 2.17
CA SER A 157 12.84 -8.56 1.77
C SER A 157 12.76 -7.39 0.79
N GLU A 158 11.99 -7.54 -0.30
CA GLU A 158 11.79 -6.45 -1.27
C GLU A 158 11.19 -5.20 -0.63
N ALA A 159 10.21 -5.38 0.28
CA ALA A 159 9.58 -4.25 0.97
C ALA A 159 10.56 -3.51 1.88
N ILE A 160 11.46 -4.22 2.56
CA ILE A 160 12.53 -3.61 3.37
C ILE A 160 13.53 -2.85 2.49
N ASP A 161 13.89 -3.38 1.33
CA ASP A 161 14.75 -2.69 0.39
C ASP A 161 14.09 -1.40 -0.12
N ASP A 162 12.80 -1.45 -0.48
CA ASP A 162 12.03 -0.26 -0.88
C ASP A 162 11.91 0.78 0.26
N LEU A 163 11.74 0.34 1.52
CA LEU A 163 11.73 1.24 2.69
C LEU A 163 13.07 1.94 2.87
N ASN A 164 14.17 1.19 2.82
CA ASN A 164 15.51 1.74 3.02
C ASN A 164 15.93 2.73 1.92
N ASN A 165 15.36 2.60 0.72
CA ASN A 165 15.59 3.50 -0.41
C ASN A 165 14.63 4.69 -0.46
N ASP A 166 13.63 4.79 0.43
CA ASP A 166 12.68 5.88 0.48
C ASP A 166 13.05 6.91 1.55
N GLU A 167 13.67 7.99 1.14
CA GLU A 167 14.14 9.04 2.05
C GLU A 167 13.01 9.74 2.80
N VAL A 168 11.82 9.86 2.22
CA VAL A 168 10.67 10.55 2.84
C VAL A 168 10.14 9.71 3.99
N ILE A 169 9.87 8.43 3.76
CA ILE A 169 9.34 7.53 4.76
C ILE A 169 10.38 7.26 5.85
N THR A 170 11.64 7.02 5.47
CA THR A 170 12.76 6.81 6.41
C THR A 170 12.94 8.01 7.34
N ARG A 171 12.92 9.22 6.79
CA ARG A 171 13.04 10.45 7.59
C ARG A 171 11.83 10.65 8.52
N ALA A 172 10.62 10.37 8.04
CA ALA A 172 9.40 10.53 8.82
C ALA A 172 9.31 9.56 10.01
N LEU A 173 9.76 8.32 9.83
CA LEU A 173 9.79 7.30 10.88
C LEU A 173 11.01 7.44 11.81
N GLY A 174 12.06 8.11 11.36
CA GLY A 174 13.32 8.30 12.05
C GLY A 174 14.29 7.14 11.83
N SER A 175 15.58 7.49 11.62
CA SER A 175 16.64 6.53 11.30
C SER A 175 16.76 5.41 12.32
N TYR A 176 16.73 5.75 13.62
CA TYR A 176 16.82 4.74 14.68
C TYR A 176 15.74 3.66 14.58
N PHE A 177 14.47 4.07 14.31
CA PHE A 177 13.39 3.10 14.13
C PHE A 177 13.63 2.24 12.89
N VAL A 178 13.95 2.88 11.75
CA VAL A 178 14.15 2.18 10.48
C VAL A 178 15.30 1.18 10.56
N ASP A 179 16.44 1.58 11.15
CA ASP A 179 17.60 0.71 11.36
C ASP A 179 17.23 -0.52 12.21
N LYS A 180 16.56 -0.30 13.35
CA LYS A 180 16.14 -1.40 14.23
C LYS A 180 15.07 -2.30 13.63
N PHE A 181 14.11 -1.71 12.93
CA PHE A 181 13.07 -2.45 12.21
C PHE A 181 13.70 -3.33 11.12
N THR A 182 14.58 -2.76 10.30
CA THR A 182 15.29 -3.48 9.23
C THR A 182 16.14 -4.63 9.80
N GLU A 183 16.92 -4.37 10.86
CA GLU A 183 17.73 -5.38 11.53
C GLU A 183 16.88 -6.58 12.01
N LEU A 184 15.78 -6.30 12.71
CA LEU A 184 14.89 -7.35 13.23
C LEU A 184 14.19 -8.12 12.09
N LYS A 185 13.77 -7.43 11.03
CA LYS A 185 13.11 -8.07 9.89
C LYS A 185 14.08 -8.90 9.05
N GLN A 186 15.33 -8.47 8.94
CA GLN A 186 16.37 -9.27 8.29
C GLN A 186 16.62 -10.58 9.03
N GLN A 187 16.68 -10.55 10.37
CA GLN A 187 16.81 -11.77 11.19
C GLN A 187 15.63 -12.73 10.98
N GLU A 188 14.38 -12.20 10.88
CA GLU A 188 13.18 -12.98 10.59
C GLU A 188 13.24 -13.62 9.20
N ILE A 189 13.67 -12.86 8.18
CA ILE A 189 13.86 -13.34 6.82
C ILE A 189 14.89 -14.46 6.76
N ASP A 190 16.04 -14.28 7.39
CA ASP A 190 17.13 -15.26 7.38
C ASP A 190 16.72 -16.56 8.10
N ALA A 191 16.03 -16.45 9.23
CA ALA A 191 15.48 -17.59 9.94
C ALA A 191 14.45 -18.36 9.09
N TYR A 192 13.58 -17.65 8.39
CA TYR A 192 12.59 -18.28 7.50
C TYR A 192 13.25 -18.96 6.30
N ARG A 193 14.27 -18.37 5.69
CA ARG A 193 14.98 -18.93 4.52
C ARG A 193 15.71 -20.23 4.80
N THR A 194 16.07 -20.47 6.05
CA THR A 194 16.74 -21.71 6.49
C THR A 194 15.77 -22.77 7.03
N ASN A 195 14.48 -22.46 7.09
CA ASN A 195 13.46 -23.36 7.60
C ASN A 195 12.77 -24.09 6.44
N VAL A 196 12.90 -25.43 6.41
CA VAL A 196 12.18 -26.29 5.45
C VAL A 196 10.77 -26.53 5.97
N THR A 197 9.78 -26.16 5.19
CA THR A 197 8.36 -26.25 5.55
C THR A 197 7.75 -27.60 5.20
N ASP A 198 6.63 -27.97 5.84
CA ASP A 198 5.87 -29.18 5.51
C ASP A 198 5.42 -29.20 4.04
N TRP A 199 5.20 -28.01 3.43
CA TRP A 199 4.85 -27.92 2.00
C TRP A 199 6.04 -28.36 1.14
N GLU A 200 7.26 -27.88 1.44
CA GLU A 200 8.48 -28.27 0.69
C GLU A 200 8.79 -29.75 0.86
N HIS A 201 8.61 -30.29 2.08
CA HIS A 201 8.73 -31.72 2.31
C HIS A 201 7.78 -32.51 1.42
N LYS A 202 6.49 -32.15 1.43
CA LYS A 202 5.47 -32.83 0.62
C LYS A 202 5.72 -32.70 -0.86
N GLU A 203 6.18 -31.54 -1.33
CA GLU A 203 6.33 -31.25 -2.77
C GLU A 203 7.60 -31.88 -3.36
N TYR A 204 8.67 -32.02 -2.54
CA TYR A 204 9.98 -32.39 -3.08
C TYR A 204 10.56 -33.71 -2.51
N PHE A 205 9.98 -34.30 -1.47
CA PHE A 205 10.55 -35.49 -0.81
C PHE A 205 9.59 -36.72 -0.82
N ASP A 206 8.34 -36.57 -1.21
CA ASP A 206 7.35 -37.67 -1.26
C ASP A 206 7.24 -38.33 -2.65
N ASP A 207 8.18 -38.10 -3.56
CA ASP A 207 8.29 -38.74 -4.88
C ASP A 207 9.29 -39.92 -4.87
#